data_0033593e7c0d251209722b33fc9eb763
#
_entry.id   0033593e7c0d251209722b33fc9eb763
#
_cell.length_a   1.000
_cell.length_b   1.000
_cell.length_c   1.000
_cell.angle_alpha   90.00
_cell.angle_beta   90.00
_cell.angle_gamma   90.00
#
_symmetry.space_group_name_H-M   'P 1'
#
loop_
_entity.id
_entity.type
_entity.pdbx_description
1 polymer ?
#
loop_
_entity_poly.entity_id
_entity_poly.type
_entity_poly.pdbx_seq_one_letter_code
_entity_poly.pdbx_strand_id
1 'polypeptide(L)' 'GRELGLEQGQELVNRLISRLLEEGRMDDIKRAVRDQEYQKQLFTELGIL' A
#
# COMPACT_ATOMS: atom_id res chain seq x y z
N GLY A 1 13.41 5.68 -17.64
CA GLY A 1 13.03 4.51 -17.89
C GLY A 1 12.85 3.47 -16.80
N ARG A 2 13.92 2.82 -16.43
CA ARG A 2 13.86 1.69 -15.51
C ARG A 2 13.39 2.10 -14.12
N GLU A 3 13.79 3.26 -13.73
CA GLU A 3 13.47 3.74 -12.39
C GLU A 3 12.00 4.05 -12.21
N LEU A 4 11.32 4.28 -13.32
CA LEU A 4 9.89 4.56 -13.26
C LEU A 4 9.11 3.39 -12.67
N GLY A 5 9.54 2.17 -12.97
CA GLY A 5 8.87 1.00 -12.42
C GLY A 5 8.97 0.93 -10.91
N LEU A 6 10.15 1.21 -10.39
CA LEU A 6 10.37 1.22 -8.94
C LEU A 6 9.62 2.36 -8.29
N GLU A 7 9.63 3.52 -8.93
CA GLU A 7 8.92 4.67 -8.38
C GLU A 7 7.42 4.42 -8.32
N GLN A 8 6.87 3.78 -9.33
CA GLN A 8 5.44 3.48 -9.33
C GLN A 8 5.08 2.53 -8.21
N GLY A 9 5.92 1.53 -7.98
CA GLY A 9 5.68 0.61 -6.88
C GLY A 9 5.73 1.32 -5.55
N GLN A 10 6.69 2.21 -5.39
CA GLN A 10 6.83 2.99 -4.19
C GLN A 10 5.62 3.89 -3.97
N GLU A 11 5.14 4.51 -5.04
CA GLU A 11 3.98 5.39 -4.96
C GLU A 11 2.74 4.65 -4.49
N LEU A 12 2.53 3.45 -5.01
CA LEU A 12 1.37 2.66 -4.64
C LEU A 12 1.41 2.31 -3.15
N VAL A 13 2.57 1.90 -2.68
CA VAL A 13 2.72 1.58 -1.26
C VAL A 13 2.49 2.81 -0.40
N ASN A 14 3.03 3.95 -0.84
CA ASN A 14 2.85 5.19 -0.10
C ASN A 14 1.38 5.59 -0.04
N ARG A 15 0.66 5.42 -1.13
CA ARG A 15 -0.78 5.72 -1.15
C ARG A 15 -1.54 4.82 -0.20
N LEU A 16 -1.18 3.55 -0.19
CA LEU A 16 -1.83 2.60 0.72
C LEU A 16 -1.62 3.02 2.17
N ILE A 17 -0.38 3.32 2.53
CA ILE A 17 -0.07 3.70 3.88
C ILE A 17 -0.78 4.99 4.26
N SER A 18 -0.77 5.98 3.38
CA SER A 18 -1.46 7.24 3.63
C SER A 18 -2.94 7.03 3.85
N ARG A 19 -3.55 6.17 3.04
CA ARG A 19 -4.98 5.90 3.17
C ARG A 19 -5.29 5.25 4.51
N LEU A 20 -4.48 4.27 4.89
CA LEU A 20 -4.69 3.58 6.14
C LEU A 20 -4.48 4.51 7.32
N LEU A 21 -3.52 5.41 7.22
CA LEU A 21 -3.31 6.41 8.26
C LEU A 21 -4.50 7.33 8.42
N GLU A 22 -5.06 7.78 7.29
CA GLU A 22 -6.22 8.67 7.33
C GLU A 22 -7.43 8.00 7.97
N GLU A 23 -7.54 6.69 7.77
CA GLU A 23 -8.66 5.94 8.33
C GLU A 23 -8.36 5.41 9.73
N GLY A 24 -7.16 5.67 10.23
CA GLY A 24 -6.79 5.22 11.57
C GLY A 24 -6.54 3.72 11.66
N ARG A 25 -6.22 3.08 10.53
CA ARG A 25 -6.03 1.64 10.47
C ARG A 25 -4.57 1.28 10.63
N MET A 26 -4.02 1.60 11.78
CA MET A 26 -2.60 1.39 12.06
C MET A 26 -2.22 -0.09 12.06
N ASP A 27 -3.10 -0.93 12.56
CA ASP A 27 -2.85 -2.37 12.59
C ASP A 27 -2.70 -2.92 11.18
N ASP A 28 -3.50 -2.41 10.25
CA ASP A 28 -3.42 -2.84 8.87
C ASP A 28 -2.09 -2.45 8.23
N ILE A 29 -1.58 -1.28 8.60
CA ILE A 29 -0.27 -0.86 8.12
C ILE A 29 0.80 -1.83 8.58
N LYS A 30 0.78 -2.16 9.86
CA LYS A 30 1.76 -3.08 10.42
C LYS A 30 1.71 -4.44 9.74
N ARG A 31 0.50 -4.90 9.47
CA ARG A 31 0.34 -6.18 8.83
C ARG A 31 0.76 -6.15 7.37
N ALA A 32 0.40 -5.07 6.67
CA ALA A 32 0.69 -4.96 5.25
C ALA A 32 2.19 -4.93 4.97
N VAL A 33 2.97 -4.32 5.86
CA VAL A 33 4.43 -4.27 5.65
C VAL A 33 5.08 -5.61 5.90
N ARG A 34 4.41 -6.53 6.57
CA ARG A 34 4.92 -7.86 6.84
C ARG A 34 4.40 -8.89 5.85
N ASP A 35 3.19 -8.68 5.35
CA ASP A 35 2.48 -9.65 4.53
C ASP A 35 2.11 -9.03 3.21
N GLN A 36 2.82 -9.42 2.16
CA GLN A 36 2.60 -8.84 0.83
C GLN A 36 1.25 -9.22 0.27
N GLU A 37 0.76 -10.39 0.59
CA GLU A 37 -0.55 -10.81 0.11
C GLU A 37 -1.65 -9.98 0.72
N TYR A 38 -1.53 -9.69 2.01
CA TYR A 38 -2.47 -8.83 2.67
C TYR A 38 -2.42 -7.42 2.06
N GLN A 39 -1.23 -6.97 1.73
CA GLN A 39 -1.05 -5.68 1.10
C GLN A 39 -1.81 -5.62 -0.24
N LYS A 40 -1.71 -6.69 -1.03
CA LYS A 40 -2.43 -6.76 -2.29
C LYS A 40 -3.94 -6.70 -2.09
N GLN A 41 -4.42 -7.38 -1.07
CA GLN A 41 -5.84 -7.36 -0.77
C GLN A 41 -6.29 -5.95 -0.42
N LEU A 42 -5.48 -5.23 0.33
CA LEU A 42 -5.81 -3.86 0.69
C LEU A 42 -5.81 -2.94 -0.54
N PHE A 43 -4.89 -3.14 -1.45
CA PHE A 43 -4.87 -2.37 -2.69
C PHE A 43 -6.20 -2.50 -3.43
N THR A 44 -6.69 -3.72 -3.52
CA THR A 44 -7.95 -3.99 -4.19
C THR A 44 -9.12 -3.43 -3.38
N GLU A 45 -9.12 -3.65 -2.07
CA GLU A 45 -10.19 -3.20 -1.22
C GLU A 45 -10.36 -1.69 -1.25
N LEU A 46 -9.26 -0.97 -1.23
CA LEU A 46 -9.28 0.49 -1.21
C LEU A 46 -9.33 1.10 -2.61
N GLY A 47 -9.28 0.27 -3.63
CA GLY A 47 -9.36 0.76 -5.00
C GLY A 47 -8.14 1.53 -5.46
N ILE A 48 -6.98 1.20 -4.92
CA ILE A 48 -5.74 1.87 -5.29
C ILE A 48 -5.19 1.32 -6.61
N LEU A 49 -5.39 0.03 -6.85
CA LEU A 49 -4.98 -0.61 -8.10
C LEU A 49 -6.12 -0.71 -9.07
#